data_c7fc98925330e5498251604afbbd2b99
#
_entry.id   c7fc98925330e5498251604afbbd2b99
#
_cell.length_a   1.000
_cell.length_b   1.000
_cell.length_c   1.000
_cell.angle_alpha   90.00
_cell.angle_beta   90.00
_cell.angle_gamma   90.00
#
_symmetry.space_group_name_H-M   'P 1'
#
loop_
_entity.id
_entity.type
_entity.pdbx_description
1 polymer ?
#
loop_
_entity_poly.entity_id
_entity_poly.type
_entity_poly.pdbx_seq_one_letter_code
_entity_poly.pdbx_strand_id
1 'polypeptide(L)'
;MATRGGRREGSGPKKSMSPYGEKTAVIRVPASLKSDVLVYLEPFRKASSPDNNSTVAEFPQAVSNPRPLPRPICSGKIFAGQSRFPSPAQDYEQKTLDLNDRFIANPPATFFFTVKGDSMIGAGIFDGATLIVDRSLRPKSSNIVIADVDGEWMVKRLYKRSGVIKLLSENPDNPPILLKEGQELVIFGVVTYVINEAK
;
A
#
# COMPACT_ATOMS: atom_id res chain seq x y z
N MET A 1 29.31 -46.30 -48.87
CA MET A 1 28.25 -46.45 -47.85
C MET A 1 28.51 -45.43 -46.74
N ALA A 2 27.70 -44.39 -46.65
CA ALA A 2 27.86 -43.34 -45.66
C ALA A 2 27.09 -43.70 -44.40
N THR A 3 27.79 -43.83 -43.28
CA THR A 3 27.22 -44.10 -41.96
C THR A 3 26.53 -42.86 -41.43
N ARG A 4 25.20 -42.91 -41.23
CA ARG A 4 24.39 -41.91 -40.56
C ARG A 4 24.87 -41.70 -39.11
N GLY A 5 25.22 -40.48 -38.76
CA GLY A 5 25.66 -40.09 -37.41
C GLY A 5 24.60 -40.39 -36.36
N GLY A 6 24.97 -41.19 -35.36
CA GLY A 6 24.15 -41.53 -34.21
C GLY A 6 23.87 -40.28 -33.35
N ARG A 7 22.69 -40.27 -32.77
CA ARG A 7 22.21 -39.27 -31.82
C ARG A 7 23.13 -39.25 -30.59
N ARG A 8 23.89 -38.17 -30.38
CA ARG A 8 24.74 -37.99 -29.20
C ARG A 8 23.85 -37.78 -27.96
N GLU A 9 24.01 -38.64 -26.96
CA GLU A 9 23.40 -38.46 -25.64
C GLU A 9 23.89 -37.12 -25.06
N GLY A 10 22.96 -36.22 -24.67
CA GLY A 10 23.29 -34.93 -24.09
C GLY A 10 23.24 -33.71 -25.03
N SER A 11 22.85 -33.83 -26.32
CA SER A 11 22.80 -32.72 -27.28
C SER A 11 21.47 -31.93 -27.29
N GLY A 12 20.68 -31.99 -26.21
CA GLY A 12 19.51 -31.11 -26.01
C GLY A 12 19.91 -29.82 -25.31
N PRO A 13 19.16 -28.73 -25.50
CA PRO A 13 19.38 -27.51 -24.71
C PRO A 13 19.31 -27.85 -23.22
N LYS A 14 20.30 -27.41 -22.44
CA LYS A 14 20.29 -27.59 -20.98
C LYS A 14 18.95 -27.08 -20.45
N LYS A 15 18.27 -27.91 -19.63
CA LYS A 15 17.06 -27.49 -18.93
C LYS A 15 17.43 -26.29 -18.07
N SER A 16 17.21 -25.06 -18.58
CA SER A 16 17.30 -23.86 -17.74
C SER A 16 16.20 -24.00 -16.70
N MET A 17 16.54 -23.86 -15.44
CA MET A 17 15.52 -23.76 -14.39
C MET A 17 14.62 -22.60 -14.74
N SER A 18 13.31 -22.84 -14.75
CA SER A 18 12.32 -21.80 -14.91
C SER A 18 12.59 -20.64 -13.95
N PRO A 19 12.51 -19.37 -14.37
CA PRO A 19 12.68 -18.22 -13.48
C PRO A 19 11.68 -18.22 -12.33
N TYR A 20 10.65 -19.05 -12.38
CA TYR A 20 9.62 -19.19 -11.34
C TYR A 20 9.90 -20.34 -10.38
N GLY A 21 10.95 -21.14 -10.59
CA GLY A 21 11.35 -22.27 -9.73
C GLY A 21 10.40 -23.48 -9.79
N GLU A 22 9.46 -23.51 -10.71
CA GLU A 22 8.48 -24.58 -10.94
C GLU A 22 8.32 -24.87 -12.43
N LYS A 23 7.55 -25.91 -12.77
CA LYS A 23 7.23 -26.24 -14.16
C LYS A 23 6.32 -25.15 -14.76
N THR A 24 6.70 -24.62 -15.91
CA THR A 24 5.90 -23.63 -16.65
C THR A 24 5.21 -24.27 -17.84
N ALA A 25 4.04 -23.74 -18.21
CA ALA A 25 3.31 -24.09 -19.41
C ALA A 25 3.42 -22.97 -20.44
N VAL A 26 3.44 -23.31 -21.72
CA VAL A 26 3.38 -22.33 -22.82
C VAL A 26 1.92 -22.00 -23.08
N ILE A 27 1.57 -20.71 -22.95
CA ILE A 27 0.26 -20.21 -23.29
C ILE A 27 0.39 -19.19 -24.42
N ARG A 28 -0.66 -19.05 -25.24
CA ARG A 28 -0.73 -18.01 -26.27
C ARG A 28 -1.64 -16.87 -25.76
N VAL A 29 -1.12 -15.66 -25.78
CA VAL A 29 -1.88 -14.46 -25.41
C VAL A 29 -1.87 -13.49 -26.60
N PRO A 30 -2.92 -12.66 -26.78
CA PRO A 30 -2.90 -11.55 -27.73
C PRO A 30 -1.68 -10.67 -27.52
N ALA A 31 -1.08 -10.17 -28.62
CA ALA A 31 0.13 -9.35 -28.54
C ALA A 31 -0.06 -8.07 -27.70
N SER A 32 -1.27 -7.51 -27.71
CA SER A 32 -1.67 -6.34 -26.90
C SER A 32 -1.65 -6.59 -25.38
N LEU A 33 -1.82 -7.85 -24.94
CA LEU A 33 -1.84 -8.22 -23.52
C LEU A 33 -0.50 -8.78 -23.01
N LYS A 34 0.51 -8.85 -23.88
CA LYS A 34 1.81 -9.45 -23.52
C LYS A 34 2.48 -8.72 -22.36
N SER A 35 2.49 -7.39 -22.40
CA SER A 35 3.05 -6.56 -21.32
C SER A 35 2.35 -6.79 -20.00
N ASP A 36 1.03 -6.83 -19.99
CA ASP A 36 0.23 -6.98 -18.79
C ASP A 36 0.44 -8.36 -18.13
N VAL A 37 0.54 -9.42 -18.96
CA VAL A 37 0.84 -10.76 -18.47
C VAL A 37 2.25 -10.83 -17.87
N LEU A 38 3.23 -10.19 -18.49
CA LEU A 38 4.60 -10.17 -17.96
C LEU A 38 4.66 -9.43 -16.61
N VAL A 39 4.00 -8.28 -16.51
CA VAL A 39 3.89 -7.52 -15.24
C VAL A 39 3.18 -8.36 -14.17
N TYR A 40 2.11 -9.07 -14.52
CA TYR A 40 1.41 -9.95 -13.59
C TYR A 40 2.30 -11.09 -13.05
N LEU A 41 3.23 -11.60 -13.88
CA LEU A 41 4.10 -12.71 -13.52
C LEU A 41 5.38 -12.29 -12.77
N GLU A 42 5.76 -11.01 -12.80
CA GLU A 42 6.97 -10.51 -12.12
C GLU A 42 7.05 -10.84 -10.62
N PRO A 43 5.98 -10.70 -9.80
CA PRO A 43 6.02 -11.06 -8.38
C PRO A 43 6.27 -12.55 -8.10
N PHE A 44 6.01 -13.42 -9.09
CA PHE A 44 6.20 -14.86 -8.97
C PHE A 44 7.59 -15.31 -9.44
N ARG A 45 8.40 -14.45 -10.02
CA ARG A 45 9.79 -14.74 -10.35
C ARG A 45 10.58 -14.93 -9.06
N LYS A 46 11.27 -16.05 -8.93
CA LYS A 46 12.26 -16.19 -7.87
C LYS A 46 13.39 -15.21 -8.15
N ALA A 47 13.61 -14.32 -7.20
CA ALA A 47 14.75 -13.40 -7.25
C ALA A 47 16.01 -14.23 -7.45
N SER A 48 16.74 -13.96 -8.54
CA SER A 48 18.10 -14.41 -8.70
C SER A 48 18.88 -13.79 -7.56
N SER A 49 19.40 -14.61 -6.66
CA SER A 49 20.19 -14.35 -5.44
C SER A 49 20.44 -12.90 -5.12
N PRO A 50 19.98 -12.39 -3.97
CA PRO A 50 20.32 -11.02 -3.55
C PRO A 50 21.79 -10.97 -3.21
N ASP A 51 22.50 -9.99 -3.75
CA ASP A 51 23.76 -9.55 -3.21
C ASP A 51 23.54 -9.16 -1.74
N ASN A 52 24.10 -9.97 -0.84
CA ASN A 52 24.11 -9.77 0.60
C ASN A 52 24.93 -8.51 0.93
N ASN A 53 24.36 -7.33 0.93
CA ASN A 53 24.83 -6.24 1.79
C ASN A 53 23.86 -5.06 1.86
N SER A 54 22.72 -5.21 2.53
CA SER A 54 22.00 -4.08 3.12
C SER A 54 21.01 -4.58 4.18
N THR A 55 21.37 -4.41 5.42
CA THR A 55 20.54 -4.56 6.62
C THR A 55 19.59 -3.35 6.75
N VAL A 56 18.74 -3.17 5.75
CA VAL A 56 17.55 -2.32 5.88
C VAL A 56 16.38 -3.26 5.69
N ALA A 57 15.49 -3.35 6.67
CA ALA A 57 14.25 -4.11 6.53
C ALA A 57 13.56 -3.61 5.25
N GLU A 58 13.66 -4.39 4.16
CA GLU A 58 13.03 -4.07 2.89
C GLU A 58 11.53 -4.28 3.06
N PHE A 59 10.81 -3.17 3.20
CA PHE A 59 9.37 -3.21 3.01
C PHE A 59 9.07 -3.66 1.58
N PRO A 60 8.10 -4.57 1.36
CA PRO A 60 7.71 -5.00 0.03
C PRO A 60 7.41 -3.78 -0.84
N GLN A 61 8.11 -3.66 -1.95
CA GLN A 61 7.86 -2.54 -2.87
C GLN A 61 6.54 -2.74 -3.60
N ALA A 62 5.77 -1.68 -3.68
CA ALA A 62 4.54 -1.67 -4.45
C ALA A 62 4.83 -1.91 -5.94
N VAL A 63 3.93 -2.64 -6.60
CA VAL A 63 3.99 -2.84 -8.06
C VAL A 63 3.94 -1.46 -8.73
N SER A 64 4.91 -1.17 -9.61
CA SER A 64 5.06 0.14 -10.23
C SER A 64 3.87 0.54 -11.11
N ASN A 65 3.10 -0.43 -11.61
CA ASN A 65 1.95 -0.20 -12.48
C ASN A 65 0.84 -1.21 -12.16
N PRO A 66 0.04 -0.99 -11.10
CA PRO A 66 -1.05 -1.88 -10.75
C PRO A 66 -2.14 -1.85 -11.83
N ARG A 67 -2.81 -2.98 -12.05
CA ARG A 67 -3.95 -3.04 -12.97
C ARG A 67 -5.06 -2.12 -12.47
N PRO A 68 -5.54 -1.15 -13.30
CA PRO A 68 -6.65 -0.29 -12.93
C PRO A 68 -7.93 -1.10 -12.66
N LEU A 69 -8.64 -0.73 -11.60
CA LEU A 69 -9.92 -1.33 -11.21
C LEU A 69 -11.00 -0.24 -11.09
N PRO A 70 -11.29 0.52 -12.15
CA PRO A 70 -12.25 1.62 -12.10
C PRO A 70 -13.65 1.08 -11.79
N ARG A 71 -14.41 1.82 -10.96
CA ARG A 71 -15.80 1.57 -10.64
C ARG A 71 -16.62 2.81 -10.93
N PRO A 72 -17.89 2.68 -11.33
CA PRO A 72 -18.77 3.82 -11.51
C PRO A 72 -18.88 4.63 -10.20
N ILE A 73 -18.77 5.96 -10.32
CA ILE A 73 -19.06 6.89 -9.24
C ILE A 73 -20.33 7.64 -9.54
N CYS A 74 -21.27 7.62 -8.62
CA CYS A 74 -22.50 8.40 -8.74
C CYS A 74 -22.22 9.87 -8.42
N SER A 75 -22.58 10.78 -9.31
CA SER A 75 -22.39 12.23 -9.15
C SER A 75 -23.31 12.84 -8.09
N GLY A 76 -24.43 12.18 -7.79
CA GLY A 76 -25.41 12.62 -6.81
C GLY A 76 -24.86 12.57 -5.38
N LYS A 77 -25.12 13.65 -4.61
CA LYS A 77 -24.81 13.67 -3.18
C LYS A 77 -25.88 12.88 -2.41
N ILE A 78 -25.43 11.97 -1.55
CA ILE A 78 -26.30 11.26 -0.61
C ILE A 78 -26.25 12.02 0.72
N PHE A 79 -27.43 12.39 1.23
CA PHE A 79 -27.52 13.11 2.51
C PHE A 79 -27.71 12.09 3.63
N ALA A 80 -26.91 12.20 4.68
CA ALA A 80 -27.02 11.38 5.89
C ALA A 80 -28.04 11.98 6.87
N GLY A 81 -29.21 12.34 6.40
CA GLY A 81 -30.29 12.95 7.21
C GLY A 81 -31.62 12.89 6.50
N GLN A 82 -32.68 13.43 7.12
CA GLN A 82 -33.98 13.54 6.47
C GLN A 82 -33.92 14.55 5.34
N SER A 83 -33.83 14.12 4.10
CA SER A 83 -33.97 14.99 2.94
C SER A 83 -34.60 14.24 1.78
N ARG A 84 -35.37 14.99 0.97
CA ARG A 84 -35.99 14.50 -0.25
C ARG A 84 -34.89 14.19 -1.26
N PHE A 85 -34.79 12.95 -1.71
CA PHE A 85 -33.86 12.55 -2.74
C PHE A 85 -34.22 13.21 -4.07
N PRO A 86 -33.32 13.97 -4.72
CA PRO A 86 -33.42 14.14 -6.17
C PRO A 86 -33.20 12.78 -6.80
N SER A 87 -34.02 12.45 -7.80
CA SER A 87 -33.93 11.15 -8.50
C SER A 87 -32.53 10.91 -9.02
N PRO A 88 -31.92 9.73 -8.78
CA PRO A 88 -30.60 9.39 -9.32
C PRO A 88 -30.54 9.34 -10.86
N ALA A 89 -31.69 9.48 -11.52
CA ALA A 89 -31.83 9.30 -12.96
C ALA A 89 -31.33 10.48 -13.82
N GLN A 90 -30.87 11.59 -13.23
CA GLN A 90 -30.55 12.80 -14.01
C GLN A 90 -29.05 13.04 -14.28
N ASP A 91 -28.12 12.30 -13.67
CA ASP A 91 -26.70 12.52 -13.86
C ASP A 91 -25.94 11.24 -14.26
N TYR A 92 -26.23 10.74 -15.46
CA TYR A 92 -25.41 9.70 -16.07
C TYR A 92 -24.13 10.27 -16.73
N GLU A 93 -23.39 11.13 -16.06
CA GLU A 93 -21.98 11.23 -16.37
C GLU A 93 -21.31 9.94 -15.89
N GLN A 94 -20.86 9.12 -16.81
CA GLN A 94 -20.11 7.89 -16.52
C GLN A 94 -18.70 8.25 -15.99
N LYS A 95 -18.67 8.86 -14.82
CA LYS A 95 -17.42 9.05 -14.08
C LYS A 95 -17.02 7.74 -13.45
N THR A 96 -15.79 7.36 -13.62
CA THR A 96 -15.20 6.20 -12.95
C THR A 96 -14.19 6.65 -11.92
N LEU A 97 -14.08 5.88 -10.84
CA LEU A 97 -13.11 6.07 -9.78
C LEU A 97 -12.29 4.79 -9.63
N ASP A 98 -10.96 4.91 -9.70
CA ASP A 98 -10.04 3.91 -9.19
C ASP A 98 -9.57 4.32 -7.79
N LEU A 99 -9.67 3.40 -6.83
CA LEU A 99 -9.28 3.72 -5.45
C LEU A 99 -7.78 3.94 -5.30
N ASN A 100 -6.96 3.26 -6.13
CA ASN A 100 -5.52 3.50 -6.12
C ASN A 100 -5.20 4.93 -6.57
N ASP A 101 -5.78 5.37 -7.69
CA ASP A 101 -5.59 6.74 -8.20
C ASP A 101 -6.11 7.79 -7.20
N ARG A 102 -7.18 7.46 -6.48
CA ARG A 102 -7.79 8.38 -5.51
C ARG A 102 -7.00 8.54 -4.23
N PHE A 103 -6.45 7.45 -3.71
CA PHE A 103 -5.89 7.42 -2.36
C PHE A 103 -4.37 7.32 -2.32
N ILE A 104 -3.72 6.92 -3.41
CA ILE A 104 -2.28 6.69 -3.47
C ILE A 104 -1.64 7.74 -4.38
N ALA A 105 -1.26 8.87 -3.78
CA ALA A 105 -0.61 9.96 -4.52
C ALA A 105 0.84 9.64 -4.89
N ASN A 106 1.54 8.87 -4.06
CA ASN A 106 2.95 8.49 -4.25
C ASN A 106 3.13 6.99 -3.97
N PRO A 107 2.93 6.11 -4.97
CA PRO A 107 2.97 4.66 -4.78
C PRO A 107 4.22 4.13 -4.08
N PRO A 108 5.47 4.56 -4.43
CA PRO A 108 6.68 4.07 -3.78
C PRO A 108 6.80 4.44 -2.29
N ALA A 109 6.08 5.48 -1.85
CA ALA A 109 6.14 5.99 -0.49
C ALA A 109 4.86 5.72 0.31
N THR A 110 3.87 5.03 -0.27
CA THR A 110 2.59 4.73 0.38
C THR A 110 2.63 3.36 1.03
N PHE A 111 2.20 3.32 2.29
CA PHE A 111 2.13 2.11 3.11
C PHE A 111 0.77 2.00 3.77
N PHE A 112 0.36 0.76 4.05
CA PHE A 112 -0.89 0.46 4.74
C PHE A 112 -0.59 -0.11 6.13
N PHE A 113 -1.34 0.37 7.15
CA PHE A 113 -1.24 -0.13 8.52
C PHE A 113 -2.63 -0.46 9.04
N THR A 114 -2.74 -1.55 9.80
CA THR A 114 -3.96 -1.86 10.54
C THR A 114 -3.84 -1.31 11.95
N VAL A 115 -4.86 -0.61 12.41
CA VAL A 115 -4.92 -0.04 13.76
C VAL A 115 -5.38 -1.09 14.76
N LYS A 116 -4.76 -1.06 15.94
CA LYS A 116 -5.27 -1.76 17.13
C LYS A 116 -5.43 -0.78 18.27
N GLY A 117 -6.60 -0.83 18.91
CA GLY A 117 -6.94 0.02 20.05
C GLY A 117 -7.77 1.25 19.66
N ASP A 118 -8.06 2.07 20.65
CA ASP A 118 -9.07 3.14 20.63
C ASP A 118 -8.52 4.54 20.84
N SER A 119 -7.20 4.70 20.93
CA SER A 119 -6.56 5.97 21.29
C SER A 119 -6.83 7.12 20.30
N MET A 120 -7.41 6.84 19.13
CA MET A 120 -7.67 7.81 18.06
C MET A 120 -9.14 7.83 17.61
N ILE A 121 -10.06 7.35 18.43
CA ILE A 121 -11.51 7.28 18.09
C ILE A 121 -12.11 8.66 17.82
N GLY A 122 -11.67 9.70 18.52
CA GLY A 122 -12.10 11.09 18.30
C GLY A 122 -11.67 11.65 16.96
N ALA A 123 -10.68 11.04 16.31
CA ALA A 123 -10.26 11.35 14.94
C ALA A 123 -10.94 10.45 13.90
N GLY A 124 -11.92 9.61 14.30
CA GLY A 124 -12.60 8.67 13.41
C GLY A 124 -11.73 7.46 13.02
N ILE A 125 -10.73 7.12 13.81
CA ILE A 125 -9.89 5.94 13.62
C ILE A 125 -10.28 4.91 14.67
N PHE A 126 -10.93 3.84 14.22
CA PHE A 126 -11.42 2.78 15.08
C PHE A 126 -10.50 1.56 15.05
N ASP A 127 -10.66 0.69 16.04
CA ASP A 127 -9.97 -0.60 16.08
C ASP A 127 -10.26 -1.41 14.79
N GLY A 128 -9.22 -1.98 14.17
CA GLY A 128 -9.30 -2.66 12.88
C GLY A 128 -9.27 -1.74 11.64
N ALA A 129 -9.28 -0.41 11.80
CA ALA A 129 -9.18 0.51 10.68
C ALA A 129 -7.89 0.31 9.87
N THR A 130 -7.97 0.50 8.56
CA THR A 130 -6.79 0.56 7.69
C THR A 130 -6.38 2.01 7.45
N LEU A 131 -5.13 2.33 7.77
CA LEU A 131 -4.52 3.64 7.50
C LEU A 131 -3.75 3.61 6.20
N ILE A 132 -3.92 4.64 5.38
CA ILE A 132 -3.07 4.92 4.23
C ILE A 132 -2.07 5.99 4.65
N VAL A 133 -0.79 5.66 4.57
CA VAL A 133 0.32 6.46 5.11
C VAL A 133 1.28 6.80 4.00
N ASP A 134 1.58 8.07 3.84
CA ASP A 134 2.58 8.55 2.90
C ASP A 134 3.85 8.96 3.66
N ARG A 135 4.94 8.25 3.38
CA ARG A 135 6.25 8.48 3.97
C ARG A 135 6.99 9.66 3.37
N SER A 136 6.62 10.09 2.18
CA SER A 136 7.26 11.23 1.49
C SER A 136 6.82 12.58 2.03
N LEU A 137 5.69 12.64 2.72
CA LEU A 137 5.15 13.87 3.26
C LEU A 137 5.93 14.33 4.48
N ARG A 138 6.27 15.62 4.50
CA ARG A 138 6.91 16.24 5.68
C ARG A 138 5.87 16.44 6.78
N PRO A 139 6.06 15.83 7.97
CA PRO A 139 5.11 15.95 9.07
C PRO A 139 4.99 17.40 9.57
N LYS A 140 3.76 17.87 9.72
CA LYS A 140 3.41 19.19 10.28
C LYS A 140 2.60 19.02 11.55
N SER A 141 2.57 20.06 12.38
CA SER A 141 1.66 20.08 13.55
C SER A 141 0.22 19.83 13.10
N SER A 142 -0.54 19.08 13.89
CA SER A 142 -1.91 18.61 13.63
C SER A 142 -2.02 17.44 12.62
N ASN A 143 -0.96 17.01 11.94
CA ASN A 143 -1.04 15.79 11.17
C ASN A 143 -1.22 14.57 12.09
N ILE A 144 -1.97 13.58 11.61
CA ILE A 144 -1.95 12.24 12.20
C ILE A 144 -0.77 11.51 11.58
N VAL A 145 0.05 10.90 12.41
CA VAL A 145 1.32 10.28 12.00
C VAL A 145 1.44 8.87 12.55
N ILE A 146 2.17 8.04 11.85
CA ILE A 146 2.74 6.83 12.42
C ILE A 146 4.09 7.21 13.01
N ALA A 147 4.22 7.00 14.30
CA ALA A 147 5.42 7.32 15.07
C ALA A 147 5.98 6.06 15.70
N ASP A 148 7.29 6.01 15.77
CA ASP A 148 8.07 5.05 16.55
C ASP A 148 8.74 5.81 17.70
N VAL A 149 8.49 5.39 18.93
CA VAL A 149 9.11 5.92 20.13
C VAL A 149 9.80 4.76 20.83
N ASP A 150 11.13 4.75 20.83
CA ASP A 150 11.95 3.70 21.43
C ASP A 150 11.59 2.27 20.97
N GLY A 151 11.19 2.11 19.69
CA GLY A 151 10.79 0.84 19.10
C GLY A 151 9.30 0.52 19.22
N GLU A 152 8.50 1.37 19.88
CA GLU A 152 7.05 1.21 19.98
C GLU A 152 6.32 2.02 18.89
N TRP A 153 5.65 1.32 17.99
CA TRP A 153 4.90 1.90 16.90
C TRP A 153 3.50 2.31 17.32
N MET A 154 3.12 3.54 16.98
CA MET A 154 1.83 4.09 17.37
C MET A 154 1.27 5.07 16.33
N VAL A 155 -0.05 5.22 16.28
CA VAL A 155 -0.74 6.28 15.53
C VAL A 155 -1.15 7.37 16.52
N LYS A 156 -0.74 8.62 16.26
CA LYS A 156 -1.02 9.78 17.13
C LYS A 156 -1.15 11.07 16.31
N ARG A 157 -1.74 12.10 16.91
CA ARG A 157 -1.68 13.44 16.34
C ARG A 157 -0.41 14.15 16.77
N LEU A 158 0.36 14.59 15.81
CA LEU A 158 1.60 15.34 16.06
C LEU A 158 1.27 16.77 16.51
N TYR A 159 1.81 17.15 17.66
CA TYR A 159 1.88 18.54 18.09
C TYR A 159 3.35 18.99 18.04
N LYS A 160 3.60 20.07 17.29
CA LYS A 160 4.93 20.66 17.17
C LYS A 160 4.82 22.17 17.22
N ARG A 161 5.27 22.79 18.32
CA ARG A 161 5.26 24.25 18.49
C ARG A 161 6.42 24.68 19.38
N SER A 162 7.13 25.74 18.99
CA SER A 162 8.20 26.37 19.77
C SER A 162 9.22 25.38 20.36
N GLY A 163 9.65 24.39 19.55
CA GLY A 163 10.61 23.37 20.01
C GLY A 163 10.01 22.20 20.80
N VAL A 164 8.75 22.32 21.23
CA VAL A 164 8.05 21.26 21.95
C VAL A 164 7.38 20.29 20.97
N ILE A 165 7.65 19.00 21.11
CA ILE A 165 7.02 17.93 20.35
C ILE A 165 6.23 17.05 21.31
N LYS A 166 4.96 16.78 20.98
CA LYS A 166 4.07 15.88 21.71
C LYS A 166 3.33 14.99 20.71
N LEU A 167 3.00 13.79 21.16
CA LEU A 167 2.10 12.89 20.46
C LEU A 167 0.78 12.84 21.23
N LEU A 168 -0.28 13.35 20.60
CA LEU A 168 -1.59 13.48 21.23
C LEU A 168 -2.49 12.32 20.82
N SER A 169 -3.17 11.75 21.79
CA SER A 169 -4.30 10.85 21.55
C SER A 169 -5.56 11.66 21.25
N GLU A 170 -6.43 11.11 20.45
CA GLU A 170 -7.78 11.64 20.18
C GLU A 170 -8.82 10.77 20.89
N ASN A 171 -8.54 10.46 22.15
CA ASN A 171 -9.41 9.80 23.10
C ASN A 171 -9.14 10.40 24.48
N PRO A 172 -10.15 10.98 25.16
CA PRO A 172 -9.98 11.61 26.47
C PRO A 172 -9.38 10.70 27.54
N ASP A 173 -9.61 9.38 27.42
CA ASP A 173 -9.11 8.39 28.37
C ASP A 173 -7.61 8.11 28.22
N ASN A 174 -7.00 8.61 27.14
CA ASN A 174 -5.60 8.38 26.83
C ASN A 174 -4.80 9.69 26.96
N PRO A 175 -3.91 9.82 27.96
CA PRO A 175 -3.12 11.03 28.14
C PRO A 175 -2.13 11.27 26.99
N PRO A 176 -1.73 12.51 26.75
CA PRO A 176 -0.70 12.86 25.77
C PRO A 176 0.64 12.20 26.13
N ILE A 177 1.35 11.71 25.13
CA ILE A 177 2.73 11.24 25.29
C ILE A 177 3.67 12.43 25.13
N LEU A 178 4.34 12.76 26.23
CA LEU A 178 5.42 13.76 26.26
C LEU A 178 6.74 13.00 26.08
N LEU A 179 7.50 13.40 25.09
CA LEU A 179 8.83 12.82 24.89
C LEU A 179 9.72 13.24 26.06
N LYS A 180 10.35 12.27 26.71
CA LYS A 180 11.32 12.48 27.78
C LYS A 180 12.68 12.75 27.16
N GLU A 181 13.56 13.38 27.92
CA GLU A 181 14.95 13.57 27.54
C GLU A 181 15.62 12.20 27.32
N GLY A 182 16.27 12.04 26.15
CA GLY A 182 16.91 10.77 25.75
C GLY A 182 16.03 9.80 24.98
N GLN A 183 14.72 10.04 24.84
CA GLN A 183 13.88 9.21 23.99
C GLN A 183 14.04 9.54 22.51
N GLU A 184 14.11 8.51 21.68
CA GLU A 184 14.17 8.65 20.23
C GLU A 184 12.76 8.66 19.64
N LEU A 185 12.42 9.69 18.85
CA LEU A 185 11.20 9.77 18.07
C LEU A 185 11.52 9.70 16.59
N VAL A 186 11.04 8.69 15.93
CA VAL A 186 11.05 8.57 14.48
C VAL A 186 9.63 8.67 13.96
N ILE A 187 9.37 9.61 13.05
CA ILE A 187 8.08 9.66 12.35
C ILE A 187 8.22 8.90 11.05
N PHE A 188 7.52 7.77 10.96
CA PHE A 188 7.55 6.94 9.77
C PHE A 188 6.86 7.61 8.58
N GLY A 189 5.69 8.22 8.80
CA GLY A 189 4.94 8.89 7.73
C GLY A 189 3.67 9.57 8.24
N VAL A 190 2.99 10.26 7.33
CA VAL A 190 1.75 10.99 7.57
C VAL A 190 0.57 10.15 7.12
N VAL A 191 -0.44 10.01 7.97
CA VAL A 191 -1.72 9.36 7.60
C VAL A 191 -2.48 10.29 6.68
N THR A 192 -2.78 9.83 5.47
CA THR A 192 -3.52 10.60 4.46
C THR A 192 -4.99 10.23 4.43
N TYR A 193 -5.31 8.96 4.65
CA TYR A 193 -6.68 8.45 4.66
C TYR A 193 -6.86 7.36 5.71
N VAL A 194 -8.11 7.19 6.12
CA VAL A 194 -8.56 6.15 7.05
C VAL A 194 -9.70 5.40 6.41
N ILE A 195 -9.64 4.08 6.40
CA ILE A 195 -10.69 3.20 5.92
C ILE A 195 -11.21 2.41 7.12
N ASN A 196 -12.45 2.68 7.51
CA ASN A 196 -13.15 1.92 8.52
C ASN A 196 -14.15 0.98 7.86
N GLU A 197 -14.35 -0.20 8.42
CA GLU A 197 -15.48 -1.05 8.05
C GLU A 197 -16.78 -0.43 8.56
N ALA A 198 -17.80 -0.40 7.73
CA ALA A 198 -19.15 -0.05 8.15
C ALA A 198 -19.72 -1.23 8.97
N LYS A 199 -20.12 -0.95 10.21
CA LYS A 199 -20.74 -1.92 11.11
C LYS A 199 -22.22 -1.63 11.22
#